data_98417d48fd7e4b4656531a3b89db6b73
#
_entry.id   98417d48fd7e4b4656531a3b89db6b73
#
_cell.length_a   1.000
_cell.length_b   1.000
_cell.length_c   1.000
_cell.angle_alpha   90.00
_cell.angle_beta   90.00
_cell.angle_gamma   90.00
#
_symmetry.space_group_name_H-M   'P 1'
#
loop_
_entity.id
_entity.type
_entity.pdbx_description
1 polymer ?
#
loop_
_entity_poly.entity_id
_entity_poly.type
_entity_poly.pdbx_seq_one_letter_code
_entity_poly.pdbx_strand_id
1 'polypeptide(L)'
;FQIRSINTLKLIQNTLRDKTTPERAWQLNERHYGALTGLNKDEMKKKLGEKKIHEFRRSWDLRPDPLNRNSPYHPINMAIYKSLKNEDIPDTESLKDTFDRVVKYFRNNIQDKIDKNKNVLISAHGNSIRSLCKYLFNLDNKQITKLEIPTGNPLLIQFDKNKKILSCEYLD
;
A
#
# COMPACT_ATOMS: atom_id res chain seq x y z
N PHE A 1 -2.26 -6.79 6.53
CA PHE A 1 -1.63 -7.95 7.18
C PHE A 1 -0.26 -7.64 7.81
N GLN A 2 0.50 -6.64 7.32
CA GLN A 2 1.87 -6.39 7.76
C GLN A 2 1.93 -5.70 9.12
N ILE A 3 2.88 -6.12 9.98
CA ILE A 3 2.97 -5.73 11.40
C ILE A 3 3.05 -4.21 11.60
N ARG A 4 3.77 -3.48 10.72
CA ARG A 4 3.92 -2.02 10.85
C ARG A 4 2.58 -1.29 10.82
N SER A 5 1.73 -1.59 9.82
CA SER A 5 0.41 -0.97 9.70
C SER A 5 -0.53 -1.39 10.84
N ILE A 6 -0.46 -2.65 11.28
CA ILE A 6 -1.22 -3.15 12.43
C ILE A 6 -0.84 -2.40 13.70
N ASN A 7 0.44 -2.22 13.97
CA ASN A 7 0.92 -1.52 15.16
C ASN A 7 0.56 -0.04 15.11
N THR A 8 0.70 0.62 13.95
CA THR A 8 0.26 2.02 13.77
C THR A 8 -1.22 2.16 14.10
N LEU A 9 -2.07 1.27 13.54
CA LEU A 9 -3.51 1.32 13.83
C LEU A 9 -3.81 1.14 15.33
N LYS A 10 -3.15 0.18 15.98
CA LYS A 10 -3.32 -0.05 17.43
C LYS A 10 -2.97 1.20 18.26
N LEU A 11 -1.88 1.89 17.92
CA LEU A 11 -1.50 3.13 18.60
C LEU A 11 -2.57 4.21 18.40
N ILE A 12 -3.07 4.39 17.19
CA ILE A 12 -4.15 5.34 16.89
C ILE A 12 -5.41 4.99 17.68
N GLN A 13 -5.84 3.73 17.65
CA GLN A 13 -7.03 3.28 18.40
C GLN A 13 -6.88 3.50 19.89
N ASN A 14 -5.71 3.23 20.47
CA ASN A 14 -5.44 3.46 21.88
C ASN A 14 -5.54 4.96 22.22
N THR A 15 -4.95 5.82 21.38
CA THR A 15 -4.98 7.29 21.58
C THR A 15 -6.41 7.83 21.48
N LEU A 16 -7.16 7.39 20.50
CA LEU A 16 -8.55 7.80 20.27
C LEU A 16 -9.55 7.07 21.18
N ARG A 17 -9.11 6.10 21.98
CA ARG A 17 -9.96 5.19 22.77
C ARG A 17 -11.02 4.48 21.91
N ASP A 18 -10.68 4.23 20.64
CA ASP A 18 -11.56 3.54 19.69
C ASP A 18 -11.52 2.02 19.92
N LYS A 19 -12.70 1.41 20.05
CA LYS A 19 -12.88 -0.03 20.29
C LYS A 19 -13.36 -0.78 19.03
N THR A 20 -13.39 -0.13 17.90
CA THR A 20 -13.81 -0.74 16.62
C THR A 20 -12.89 -1.91 16.26
N THR A 21 -13.47 -3.03 15.91
CA THR A 21 -12.69 -4.18 15.41
C THR A 21 -12.17 -3.87 14.00
N PRO A 22 -10.84 -3.86 13.78
CA PRO A 22 -10.29 -3.53 12.48
C PRO A 22 -10.44 -4.68 11.50
N GLU A 23 -10.78 -4.34 10.27
CA GLU A 23 -10.75 -5.27 9.15
C GLU A 23 -9.32 -5.37 8.60
N ARG A 24 -8.84 -6.59 8.35
CA ARG A 24 -7.51 -6.83 7.77
C ARG A 24 -7.64 -7.13 6.29
N ALA A 25 -6.93 -6.39 5.46
CA ALA A 25 -6.94 -6.53 4.02
C ALA A 25 -5.52 -6.69 3.49
N TRP A 26 -5.20 -7.86 2.93
CA TRP A 26 -3.89 -8.11 2.31
C TRP A 26 -3.69 -7.24 1.06
N GLN A 27 -4.78 -6.87 0.39
CA GLN A 27 -4.78 -5.99 -0.76
C GLN A 27 -4.21 -4.59 -0.44
N LEU A 28 -4.13 -4.22 0.83
CA LEU A 28 -3.51 -2.97 1.29
C LEU A 28 -2.08 -3.16 1.81
N ASN A 29 -1.49 -4.34 1.65
CA ASN A 29 -0.07 -4.56 1.96
C ASN A 29 0.84 -3.71 1.09
N GLU A 30 2.09 -3.50 1.56
CA GLU A 30 3.13 -2.88 0.75
C GLU A 30 3.36 -3.69 -0.54
N ARG A 31 3.79 -3.00 -1.58
CA ARG A 31 4.19 -3.60 -2.85
C ARG A 31 5.24 -4.67 -2.65
N HIS A 32 5.10 -5.79 -3.35
CA HIS A 32 6.09 -6.86 -3.36
C HIS A 32 7.24 -6.53 -4.30
N TYR A 33 8.42 -6.36 -3.73
CA TYR A 33 9.61 -5.95 -4.46
C TYR A 33 10.39 -7.13 -5.08
N GLY A 34 9.80 -8.32 -5.15
CA GLY A 34 10.42 -9.49 -5.77
C GLY A 34 11.78 -9.81 -5.17
N ALA A 35 12.75 -10.11 -6.01
CA ALA A 35 14.13 -10.46 -5.61
C ALA A 35 14.86 -9.35 -4.83
N LEU A 36 14.31 -8.12 -4.76
CA LEU A 36 14.86 -7.05 -3.93
C LEU A 36 14.40 -7.14 -2.46
N THR A 37 13.47 -8.04 -2.14
CA THR A 37 12.95 -8.20 -0.78
C THR A 37 14.01 -8.77 0.16
N GLY A 38 14.17 -8.17 1.33
CA GLY A 38 15.14 -8.61 2.36
C GLY A 38 16.59 -8.18 2.12
N LEU A 39 16.90 -7.55 0.99
CA LEU A 39 18.24 -7.11 0.66
C LEU A 39 18.53 -5.71 1.22
N ASN A 40 19.79 -5.47 1.58
CA ASN A 40 20.23 -4.16 2.00
C ASN A 40 20.20 -3.18 0.81
N LYS A 41 19.58 -2.01 1.02
CA LYS A 41 19.41 -0.99 -0.03
C LYS A 41 20.73 -0.51 -0.62
N ASP A 42 21.73 -0.34 0.21
CA ASP A 42 23.04 0.19 -0.21
C ASP A 42 23.84 -0.85 -1.01
N GLU A 43 23.74 -2.13 -0.63
CA GLU A 43 24.33 -3.23 -1.41
C GLU A 43 23.67 -3.36 -2.77
N MET A 44 22.36 -3.22 -2.83
CA MET A 44 21.63 -3.27 -4.10
C MET A 44 21.94 -2.08 -5.00
N LYS A 45 22.11 -0.87 -4.43
CA LYS A 45 22.58 0.29 -5.18
C LYS A 45 23.96 0.07 -5.77
N LYS A 46 24.88 -0.55 -5.00
CA LYS A 46 26.22 -0.89 -5.47
C LYS A 46 26.21 -1.92 -6.61
N LYS A 47 25.34 -2.94 -6.53
CA LYS A 47 25.24 -4.02 -7.55
C LYS A 47 24.52 -3.62 -8.83
N LEU A 48 23.38 -2.94 -8.71
CA LEU A 48 22.49 -2.64 -9.85
C LEU A 48 22.58 -1.18 -10.33
N GLY A 49 23.29 -0.35 -9.59
CA GLY A 49 23.33 1.09 -9.81
C GLY A 49 22.11 1.81 -9.22
N GLU A 50 22.34 3.04 -8.78
CA GLU A 50 21.30 3.84 -8.13
C GLU A 50 20.10 4.13 -9.05
N LYS A 51 20.36 4.37 -10.34
CA LYS A 51 19.34 4.65 -11.34
C LYS A 51 18.37 3.47 -11.49
N LYS A 52 18.87 2.24 -11.63
CA LYS A 52 18.03 1.05 -11.79
C LYS A 52 17.20 0.76 -10.53
N ILE A 53 17.77 0.95 -9.34
CA ILE A 53 17.02 0.82 -8.08
C ILE A 53 15.93 1.88 -7.97
N HIS A 54 16.23 3.12 -8.37
CA HIS A 54 15.24 4.19 -8.41
C HIS A 54 14.10 3.87 -9.40
N GLU A 55 14.43 3.38 -10.60
CA GLU A 55 13.46 2.95 -11.61
C GLU A 55 12.53 1.85 -11.06
N PHE A 56 13.07 0.79 -10.45
CA PHE A 56 12.26 -0.26 -9.82
C PHE A 56 11.33 0.26 -8.73
N ARG A 57 11.72 1.29 -8.01
CA ARG A 57 10.93 1.84 -6.91
C ARG A 57 9.88 2.85 -7.37
N ARG A 58 10.09 3.51 -8.49
CA ARG A 58 9.30 4.66 -8.94
C ARG A 58 8.57 4.44 -10.26
N SER A 59 8.97 3.47 -11.09
CA SER A 59 8.28 3.18 -12.33
C SER A 59 6.86 2.69 -12.07
N TRP A 60 5.96 3.03 -13.00
CA TRP A 60 4.57 2.61 -12.94
C TRP A 60 4.40 1.10 -13.18
N ASP A 61 5.01 0.56 -14.22
CA ASP A 61 4.77 -0.79 -14.73
C ASP A 61 6.00 -1.73 -14.67
N LEU A 62 7.16 -1.21 -14.27
CA LEU A 62 8.36 -2.04 -14.14
C LEU A 62 8.30 -2.92 -12.89
N ARG A 63 8.45 -4.23 -13.08
CA ARG A 63 8.58 -5.21 -12.01
C ARG A 63 10.04 -5.55 -11.77
N PRO A 64 10.50 -5.63 -10.52
CA PRO A 64 11.73 -6.35 -10.20
C PRO A 64 11.60 -7.83 -10.57
N ASP A 65 12.73 -8.53 -10.69
CA ASP A 65 12.73 -9.98 -10.90
C ASP A 65 11.91 -10.68 -9.78
N PRO A 66 11.21 -11.79 -10.09
CA PRO A 66 10.41 -12.49 -9.10
C PRO A 66 11.29 -13.07 -7.98
N LEU A 67 10.79 -13.06 -6.76
CA LEU A 67 11.43 -13.73 -5.63
C LEU A 67 11.15 -15.23 -5.70
N ASN A 68 12.19 -16.03 -5.51
CA ASN A 68 12.03 -17.48 -5.47
C ASN A 68 11.11 -17.87 -4.29
N ARG A 69 10.11 -18.71 -4.57
CA ARG A 69 9.13 -19.15 -3.57
C ARG A 69 9.73 -19.94 -2.41
N ASN A 70 10.92 -20.52 -2.59
CA ASN A 70 11.67 -21.20 -1.51
C ASN A 70 12.46 -20.20 -0.63
N SER A 71 12.50 -18.92 -0.96
CA SER A 71 13.17 -17.91 -0.15
C SER A 71 12.46 -17.73 1.20
N PRO A 72 13.18 -17.67 2.33
CA PRO A 72 12.56 -17.39 3.64
C PRO A 72 11.89 -16.01 3.69
N TYR A 73 12.27 -15.10 2.80
CA TYR A 73 11.68 -13.76 2.68
C TYR A 73 10.43 -13.73 1.81
N HIS A 74 10.10 -14.86 1.13
CA HIS A 74 8.90 -14.89 0.31
C HIS A 74 7.65 -14.94 1.22
N PRO A 75 6.63 -14.09 0.96
CA PRO A 75 5.42 -14.03 1.79
C PRO A 75 4.72 -15.38 1.97
N ILE A 76 4.77 -16.25 0.97
CA ILE A 76 4.17 -17.59 1.03
C ILE A 76 4.69 -18.42 2.22
N ASN A 77 5.92 -18.16 2.67
CA ASN A 77 6.57 -18.85 3.78
C ASN A 77 6.33 -18.15 5.13
N MET A 78 5.64 -17.01 5.14
CA MET A 78 5.36 -16.25 6.35
C MET A 78 4.02 -16.65 6.97
N ALA A 79 4.00 -16.89 8.27
CA ALA A 79 2.80 -17.32 9.01
C ALA A 79 1.59 -16.41 8.82
N ILE A 80 1.81 -15.09 8.69
CA ILE A 80 0.73 -14.10 8.55
C ILE A 80 -0.02 -14.22 7.21
N TYR A 81 0.54 -14.90 6.21
CA TYR A 81 -0.07 -15.09 4.89
C TYR A 81 -0.70 -16.48 4.71
N LYS A 82 -0.60 -17.37 5.71
CA LYS A 82 -1.11 -18.75 5.61
C LYS A 82 -2.62 -18.87 5.31
N SER A 83 -3.38 -17.82 5.64
CA SER A 83 -4.83 -17.78 5.37
C SER A 83 -5.17 -17.34 3.95
N LEU A 84 -4.17 -16.92 3.16
CA LEU A 84 -4.37 -16.48 1.78
C LEU A 84 -4.14 -17.66 0.83
N LYS A 85 -4.82 -17.60 -0.31
CA LYS A 85 -4.54 -18.52 -1.42
C LYS A 85 -3.18 -18.21 -2.03
N ASN A 86 -2.46 -19.22 -2.48
CA ASN A 86 -1.13 -19.04 -3.09
C ASN A 86 -1.15 -18.15 -4.34
N GLU A 87 -2.26 -18.11 -5.05
CA GLU A 87 -2.49 -17.26 -6.22
C GLU A 87 -2.61 -15.76 -5.88
N ASP A 88 -3.02 -15.45 -4.64
CA ASP A 88 -3.14 -14.08 -4.14
C ASP A 88 -1.79 -13.52 -3.62
N ILE A 89 -0.75 -14.35 -3.56
CA ILE A 89 0.57 -13.97 -3.05
C ILE A 89 1.52 -13.79 -4.24
N PRO A 90 1.81 -12.55 -4.65
CA PRO A 90 2.66 -12.30 -5.81
C PRO A 90 4.13 -12.55 -5.52
N ASP A 91 4.85 -13.08 -6.50
CA ASP A 91 6.31 -13.26 -6.45
C ASP A 91 7.04 -11.93 -6.68
N THR A 92 6.39 -10.97 -7.34
CA THR A 92 6.84 -9.58 -7.59
C THR A 92 5.67 -8.71 -8.02
N GLU A 93 5.78 -7.39 -7.81
CA GLU A 93 4.77 -6.42 -8.26
C GLU A 93 5.42 -5.16 -8.86
N SER A 94 4.79 -4.63 -9.90
CA SER A 94 4.92 -3.22 -10.30
C SER A 94 4.03 -2.33 -9.42
N LEU A 95 4.12 -1.01 -9.57
CA LEU A 95 3.17 -0.10 -8.91
C LEU A 95 1.77 -0.26 -9.51
N LYS A 96 1.68 -0.60 -10.81
CA LYS A 96 0.42 -0.91 -11.48
C LYS A 96 -0.28 -2.12 -10.86
N ASP A 97 0.43 -3.20 -10.58
CA ASP A 97 -0.16 -4.40 -9.94
C ASP A 97 -0.69 -4.06 -8.54
N THR A 98 0.09 -3.29 -7.78
CA THR A 98 -0.35 -2.80 -6.47
C THR A 98 -1.62 -1.93 -6.61
N PHE A 99 -1.67 -1.05 -7.60
CA PHE A 99 -2.85 -0.22 -7.89
C PHE A 99 -4.08 -1.08 -8.22
N ASP A 100 -3.93 -2.08 -9.08
CA ASP A 100 -5.05 -2.90 -9.52
C ASP A 100 -5.71 -3.63 -8.33
N ARG A 101 -4.92 -4.23 -7.41
CA ARG A 101 -5.47 -4.88 -6.21
C ARG A 101 -6.04 -3.92 -5.17
N VAL A 102 -5.37 -2.78 -4.97
CA VAL A 102 -5.83 -1.75 -4.01
C VAL A 102 -7.15 -1.14 -4.46
N VAL A 103 -7.27 -0.77 -5.73
CA VAL A 103 -8.50 -0.16 -6.27
C VAL A 103 -9.65 -1.15 -6.29
N LYS A 104 -9.40 -2.41 -6.66
CA LYS A 104 -10.41 -3.47 -6.60
C LYS A 104 -10.95 -3.63 -5.17
N TYR A 105 -10.06 -3.67 -4.18
CA TYR A 105 -10.46 -3.77 -2.79
C TYR A 105 -11.23 -2.52 -2.32
N PHE A 106 -10.75 -1.33 -2.67
CA PHE A 106 -11.41 -0.08 -2.31
C PHE A 106 -12.85 -0.03 -2.82
N ARG A 107 -13.07 -0.34 -4.10
CA ARG A 107 -14.40 -0.34 -4.71
C ARG A 107 -15.35 -1.34 -4.06
N ASN A 108 -14.84 -2.53 -3.73
CA ASN A 108 -15.69 -3.62 -3.25
C ASN A 108 -15.96 -3.57 -1.75
N ASN A 109 -15.11 -2.91 -0.95
CA ASN A 109 -15.16 -3.01 0.52
C ASN A 109 -15.17 -1.66 1.25
N ILE A 110 -14.66 -0.59 0.62
CA ILE A 110 -14.50 0.72 1.27
C ILE A 110 -15.49 1.73 0.71
N GLN A 111 -15.68 1.76 -0.60
CA GLN A 111 -16.52 2.75 -1.28
C GLN A 111 -17.93 2.83 -0.68
N ASP A 112 -18.59 1.69 -0.48
CA ASP A 112 -19.94 1.62 0.13
C ASP A 112 -20.00 2.24 1.53
N LYS A 113 -18.92 2.13 2.32
CA LYS A 113 -18.83 2.76 3.64
C LYS A 113 -18.81 4.29 3.54
N ILE A 114 -18.06 4.82 2.58
CA ILE A 114 -18.01 6.27 2.29
C ILE A 114 -19.36 6.74 1.76
N ASP A 115 -19.98 5.98 0.86
CA ASP A 115 -21.30 6.29 0.29
C ASP A 115 -22.37 6.36 1.38
N LYS A 116 -22.25 5.56 2.43
CA LYS A 116 -23.09 5.57 3.64
C LYS A 116 -22.66 6.59 4.69
N ASN A 117 -21.82 7.56 4.35
CA ASN A 117 -21.31 8.61 5.26
C ASN A 117 -20.56 8.07 6.48
N LYS A 118 -19.87 6.95 6.35
CA LYS A 118 -19.01 6.43 7.42
C LYS A 118 -17.62 7.04 7.33
N ASN A 119 -17.04 7.38 8.47
CA ASN A 119 -15.62 7.68 8.54
C ASN A 119 -14.82 6.40 8.40
N VAL A 120 -13.81 6.41 7.55
CA VAL A 120 -12.95 5.25 7.30
C VAL A 120 -11.51 5.62 7.58
N LEU A 121 -10.88 4.91 8.50
CA LEU A 121 -9.45 5.01 8.77
C LEU A 121 -8.71 3.86 8.10
N ILE A 122 -7.72 4.19 7.26
CA ILE A 122 -6.89 3.21 6.57
C ILE A 122 -5.45 3.33 7.08
N SER A 123 -4.97 2.32 7.79
CA SER A 123 -3.56 2.18 8.13
C SER A 123 -2.89 1.20 7.15
N ALA A 124 -2.06 1.72 6.26
CA ALA A 124 -1.46 0.96 5.16
C ALA A 124 0.00 1.41 4.91
N HIS A 125 0.50 1.20 3.72
CA HIS A 125 1.89 1.42 3.33
C HIS A 125 1.98 2.44 2.18
N GLY A 126 3.18 3.00 1.99
CA GLY A 126 3.40 4.08 1.03
C GLY A 126 2.89 3.80 -0.38
N ASN A 127 3.18 2.61 -0.95
CA ASN A 127 2.70 2.31 -2.30
C ASN A 127 1.20 1.99 -2.37
N SER A 128 0.61 1.42 -1.31
CA SER A 128 -0.84 1.20 -1.25
C SER A 128 -1.60 2.51 -1.14
N ILE A 129 -1.13 3.43 -0.28
CA ILE A 129 -1.72 4.78 -0.15
C ILE A 129 -1.51 5.57 -1.46
N ARG A 130 -0.33 5.51 -2.05
CA ARG A 130 -0.03 6.12 -3.36
C ARG A 130 -0.98 5.63 -4.45
N SER A 131 -1.24 4.32 -4.49
CA SER A 131 -2.19 3.71 -5.44
C SER A 131 -3.61 4.21 -5.21
N LEU A 132 -4.03 4.35 -3.96
CA LEU A 132 -5.33 4.91 -3.62
C LEU A 132 -5.45 6.38 -4.03
N CYS A 133 -4.41 7.19 -3.77
CA CYS A 133 -4.35 8.59 -4.21
C CYS A 133 -4.43 8.70 -5.74
N LYS A 134 -3.72 7.81 -6.48
CA LYS A 134 -3.83 7.80 -7.94
C LYS A 134 -5.27 7.62 -8.40
N TYR A 135 -5.98 6.69 -7.79
CA TYR A 135 -7.38 6.42 -8.13
C TYR A 135 -8.30 7.59 -7.75
N LEU A 136 -8.22 8.07 -6.52
CA LEU A 136 -9.11 9.09 -5.98
C LEU A 136 -8.91 10.46 -6.66
N PHE A 137 -7.67 10.82 -6.98
CA PHE A 137 -7.33 12.12 -7.58
C PHE A 137 -7.10 12.04 -9.09
N ASN A 138 -7.37 10.88 -9.72
CA ASN A 138 -7.17 10.65 -11.16
C ASN A 138 -5.77 11.07 -11.66
N LEU A 139 -4.72 10.75 -10.88
CA LEU A 139 -3.34 11.12 -11.23
C LEU A 139 -2.85 10.30 -12.42
N ASP A 140 -2.08 10.93 -13.29
CA ASP A 140 -1.39 10.24 -14.38
C ASP A 140 -0.17 9.42 -13.88
N ASN A 141 0.48 8.69 -14.80
CA ASN A 141 1.62 7.84 -14.44
C ASN A 141 2.87 8.64 -14.05
N LYS A 142 3.01 9.89 -14.51
CA LYS A 142 4.13 10.76 -14.12
C LYS A 142 3.89 11.39 -12.76
N GLN A 143 2.66 11.79 -12.48
CA GLN A 143 2.28 12.37 -11.20
C GLN A 143 2.41 11.34 -10.07
N ILE A 144 1.93 10.11 -10.28
CA ILE A 144 1.99 9.06 -9.25
C ILE A 144 3.44 8.68 -8.87
N THR A 145 4.37 8.69 -9.82
CA THR A 145 5.77 8.37 -9.55
C THR A 145 6.49 9.45 -8.73
N LYS A 146 5.99 10.68 -8.76
CA LYS A 146 6.51 11.83 -8.00
C LYS A 146 5.82 12.02 -6.65
N LEU A 147 4.64 11.42 -6.45
CA LEU A 147 3.89 11.56 -5.21
C LEU A 147 4.65 10.94 -4.04
N GLU A 148 4.98 11.73 -3.04
CA GLU A 148 5.54 11.28 -1.77
C GLU A 148 4.41 11.03 -0.77
N ILE A 149 4.57 9.97 0.02
CA ILE A 149 3.67 9.65 1.14
C ILE A 149 4.53 9.70 2.41
N PRO A 150 4.49 10.78 3.18
CA PRO A 150 5.23 10.90 4.42
C PRO A 150 4.83 9.81 5.42
N THR A 151 5.82 9.25 6.10
CA THR A 151 5.56 8.24 7.14
C THR A 151 5.11 8.94 8.42
N GLY A 152 4.03 8.45 9.02
CA GLY A 152 3.53 8.97 10.30
C GLY A 152 2.70 10.23 10.18
N ASN A 153 2.49 10.77 8.99
CA ASN A 153 1.67 11.95 8.76
C ASN A 153 0.31 11.53 8.15
N PRO A 154 -0.81 11.68 8.88
CA PRO A 154 -2.12 11.30 8.39
C PRO A 154 -2.56 12.17 7.21
N LEU A 155 -3.11 11.55 6.16
CA LEU A 155 -3.73 12.23 5.05
C LEU A 155 -5.25 12.23 5.24
N LEU A 156 -5.83 13.40 5.49
CA LEU A 156 -7.28 13.58 5.60
C LEU A 156 -7.86 13.86 4.21
N ILE A 157 -8.83 13.06 3.80
CA ILE A 157 -9.59 13.25 2.56
C ILE A 157 -11.06 13.44 2.95
N GLN A 158 -11.61 14.59 2.65
CA GLN A 158 -13.01 14.91 2.90
C GLN A 158 -13.83 14.81 1.61
N PHE A 159 -15.02 14.26 1.73
CA PHE A 159 -15.97 14.13 0.62
C PHE A 159 -17.20 15.00 0.86
N ASP A 160 -17.72 15.60 -0.20
CA ASP A 160 -18.98 16.33 -0.17
C ASP A 160 -20.18 15.36 -0.14
N LYS A 161 -21.39 15.91 -0.09
CA LYS A 161 -22.65 15.14 -0.14
C LYS A 161 -22.83 14.31 -1.41
N ASN A 162 -22.15 14.68 -2.50
CA ASN A 162 -22.18 13.98 -3.78
C ASN A 162 -21.03 12.97 -3.91
N LYS A 163 -20.24 12.74 -2.83
CA LYS A 163 -19.08 11.84 -2.78
C LYS A 163 -17.92 12.28 -3.67
N LYS A 164 -17.88 13.57 -4.01
CA LYS A 164 -16.72 14.18 -4.63
C LYS A 164 -15.75 14.65 -3.56
N ILE A 165 -14.46 14.61 -3.86
CA ILE A 165 -13.43 15.10 -2.94
C ILE A 165 -13.59 16.61 -2.75
N LEU A 166 -13.78 17.03 -1.52
CA LEU A 166 -13.92 18.42 -1.10
C LEU A 166 -12.55 19.01 -0.72
N SER A 167 -11.77 18.28 0.06
CA SER A 167 -10.42 18.67 0.47
C SER A 167 -9.52 17.45 0.65
N CYS A 168 -8.22 17.70 0.60
CA CYS A 168 -7.18 16.71 0.88
C CYS A 168 -5.98 17.42 1.51
N GLU A 169 -5.63 17.06 2.74
CA GLU A 169 -4.54 17.69 3.48
C GLU A 169 -3.85 16.70 4.41
N TYR A 170 -2.58 16.95 4.69
CA TYR A 170 -1.88 16.24 5.76
C TYR A 170 -2.18 16.93 7.09
N LEU A 171 -2.41 16.12 8.11
CA LEU A 171 -2.60 16.62 9.49
C LEU A 171 -1.21 16.71 10.13
N ASP A 172 -0.71 17.91 10.30
CA ASP A 172 0.58 18.19 10.96
C ASP A 172 0.48 18.04 12.49
#